data_5bc8f4b3e7de27c45cc73638d3467b29
#
_entry.id   5bc8f4b3e7de27c45cc73638d3467b29
#
_cell.length_a   1.000
_cell.length_b   1.000
_cell.length_c   1.000
_cell.angle_alpha   90.00
_cell.angle_beta   90.00
_cell.angle_gamma   90.00
#
_symmetry.space_group_name_H-M   'P 1'
#
loop_
_entity.id
_entity.type
_entity.pdbx_description
1 polymer ?
#
loop_
_entity_poly.entity_id
_entity_poly.type
_entity_poly.pdbx_seq_one_letter_code
_entity_poly.pdbx_strand_id
1 'polypeptide(L)'
;MLDRILTLLASRASDGTLADFTLTAIDGTPLPLADLAGRVVLVVNVASQCGFTPQYRGLERLWRNHRDRGLTILGCPCDQFGHQEPGDEATIAQFCSTRYDVTFPLSAKLEVNGDGAHPLWRWLRASAPGLLGTDDIKWNFTKFLVGRDGRVLERFAPTVTPEALVTPIESALAAHMG
;
A
#
# COMPACT_ATOMS: atom_id res chain seq x y z
N MET A 1 -8.35 23.27 -24.29
CA MET A 1 -9.61 22.91 -23.60
C MET A 1 -9.59 21.47 -23.07
N LEU A 2 -9.14 20.49 -23.85
CA LEU A 2 -8.99 19.09 -23.38
C LEU A 2 -8.01 18.95 -22.22
N ASP A 3 -6.87 19.64 -22.25
CA ASP A 3 -5.86 19.59 -21.18
C ASP A 3 -6.38 20.07 -19.81
N ARG A 4 -7.24 21.08 -19.81
CA ARG A 4 -7.86 21.57 -18.57
C ARG A 4 -8.88 20.59 -17.99
N ILE A 5 -9.59 19.86 -18.86
CA ILE A 5 -10.57 18.84 -18.43
C ILE A 5 -9.85 17.61 -17.89
N LEU A 6 -8.77 17.18 -18.54
CA LEU A 6 -7.93 16.07 -18.08
C LEU A 6 -7.24 16.39 -16.74
N THR A 7 -6.75 17.63 -16.57
CA THR A 7 -6.15 18.09 -15.30
C THR A 7 -7.19 18.15 -14.18
N LEU A 8 -8.42 18.59 -14.48
CA LEU A 8 -9.52 18.62 -13.51
C LEU A 8 -10.00 17.23 -13.12
N LEU A 9 -10.03 16.27 -14.05
CA LEU A 9 -10.40 14.89 -13.77
C LEU A 9 -9.32 14.17 -12.96
N ALA A 10 -8.04 14.40 -13.26
CA ALA A 10 -6.91 13.88 -12.49
C ALA A 10 -6.88 14.48 -11.09
N SER A 11 -7.15 15.77 -10.93
CA SER A 11 -7.26 16.44 -9.63
C SER A 11 -8.36 15.82 -8.77
N ARG A 12 -9.53 15.53 -9.34
CA ARG A 12 -10.64 14.88 -8.61
C ARG A 12 -10.32 13.44 -8.21
N ALA A 13 -9.56 12.71 -9.01
CA ALA A 13 -9.19 11.32 -8.72
C ALA A 13 -8.20 11.21 -7.56
N SER A 14 -7.39 12.26 -7.32
CA SER A 14 -6.41 12.33 -6.23
C SER A 14 -6.89 13.13 -5.01
N ASP A 15 -8.12 13.67 -5.06
CA ASP A 15 -8.71 14.37 -3.93
C ASP A 15 -9.00 13.41 -2.77
N GLY A 16 -9.00 13.95 -1.55
CA GLY A 16 -9.26 13.20 -0.34
C GLY A 16 -8.01 12.71 0.38
N THR A 17 -8.22 11.87 1.35
CA THR A 17 -7.16 11.30 2.20
C THR A 17 -7.37 9.80 2.39
N LEU A 18 -6.37 9.13 2.94
CA LEU A 18 -6.43 7.71 3.27
C LEU A 18 -7.66 7.35 4.11
N ALA A 19 -8.09 8.25 5.01
CA ALA A 19 -9.24 8.04 5.89
C ALA A 19 -10.57 7.85 5.17
N ASP A 20 -10.67 8.22 3.90
CA ASP A 20 -11.88 8.10 3.10
C ASP A 20 -12.17 6.66 2.65
N PHE A 21 -11.26 5.73 2.87
CA PHE A 21 -11.35 4.36 2.35
C PHE A 21 -11.54 3.34 3.47
N THR A 22 -12.29 2.30 3.17
CA THR A 22 -12.46 1.12 4.02
C THR A 22 -12.10 -0.12 3.21
N LEU A 23 -11.21 -0.94 3.76
CA LEU A 23 -10.89 -2.26 3.23
C LEU A 23 -11.65 -3.34 4.00
N THR A 24 -11.63 -4.55 3.46
CA THR A 24 -11.90 -5.76 4.22
C THR A 24 -10.57 -6.31 4.70
N ALA A 25 -10.43 -6.59 5.98
CA ALA A 25 -9.26 -7.26 6.54
C ALA A 25 -9.20 -8.73 6.06
N ILE A 26 -8.03 -9.35 6.15
CA ILE A 26 -7.83 -10.72 5.68
C ILE A 26 -8.70 -11.74 6.44
N ASP A 27 -9.13 -11.43 7.64
CA ASP A 27 -10.06 -12.24 8.44
C ASP A 27 -11.55 -11.98 8.13
N GLY A 28 -11.84 -11.12 7.15
CA GLY A 28 -13.19 -10.76 6.71
C GLY A 28 -13.83 -9.61 7.46
N THR A 29 -13.21 -9.07 8.50
CA THR A 29 -13.74 -7.93 9.25
C THR A 29 -13.50 -6.61 8.51
N PRO A 30 -14.32 -5.55 8.75
CA PRO A 30 -14.06 -4.23 8.20
C PRO A 30 -12.72 -3.65 8.70
N LEU A 31 -12.00 -2.99 7.80
CA LEU A 31 -10.75 -2.29 8.09
C LEU A 31 -10.87 -0.84 7.62
N PRO A 32 -11.55 0.03 8.40
CA PRO A 32 -11.67 1.43 8.04
C PRO A 32 -10.32 2.13 8.24
N LEU A 33 -9.82 2.76 7.18
CA LEU A 33 -8.52 3.44 7.22
C LEU A 33 -8.58 4.76 8.00
N ALA A 34 -9.77 5.25 8.33
CA ALA A 34 -9.97 6.34 9.28
C ALA A 34 -9.36 6.02 10.67
N ASP A 35 -9.30 4.74 11.05
CA ASP A 35 -8.68 4.31 12.30
C ASP A 35 -7.16 4.51 12.31
N LEU A 36 -6.56 4.76 11.14
CA LEU A 36 -5.13 5.04 10.99
C LEU A 36 -4.83 6.55 10.93
N ALA A 37 -5.79 7.41 11.20
CA ALA A 37 -5.62 8.86 11.16
C ALA A 37 -4.44 9.30 12.05
N GLY A 38 -3.59 10.19 11.52
CA GLY A 38 -2.40 10.68 12.22
C GLY A 38 -1.19 9.74 12.18
N ARG A 39 -1.32 8.53 11.65
CA ARG A 39 -0.21 7.61 11.46
C ARG A 39 0.42 7.78 10.08
N VAL A 40 1.68 7.43 9.97
CA VAL A 40 2.34 7.20 8.68
C VAL A 40 1.98 5.80 8.22
N VAL A 41 1.53 5.64 6.98
CA VAL A 41 1.10 4.35 6.46
C VAL A 41 1.90 4.00 5.21
N LEU A 42 2.48 2.81 5.18
CA LEU A 42 3.10 2.22 4.00
C LEU A 42 2.15 1.17 3.44
N VAL A 43 1.59 1.43 2.26
CA VAL A 43 0.68 0.52 1.57
C VAL A 43 1.45 -0.26 0.51
N VAL A 44 1.36 -1.59 0.54
CA VAL A 44 2.14 -2.48 -0.34
C VAL A 44 1.22 -3.54 -0.93
N ASN A 45 1.25 -3.74 -2.25
CA ASN A 45 0.61 -4.90 -2.86
C ASN A 45 1.56 -6.10 -2.77
N VAL A 46 1.06 -7.22 -2.26
CA VAL A 46 1.88 -8.36 -1.88
C VAL A 46 1.44 -9.65 -2.57
N ALA A 47 2.35 -10.62 -2.65
CA ALA A 47 2.11 -11.94 -3.19
C ALA A 47 3.00 -12.98 -2.53
N SER A 48 2.52 -14.25 -2.48
CA SER A 48 3.18 -15.35 -1.80
C SER A 48 4.21 -16.09 -2.68
N GLN A 49 4.14 -15.94 -4.01
CA GLN A 49 4.92 -16.72 -4.98
C GLN A 49 5.75 -15.84 -5.92
N CYS A 50 6.18 -14.67 -5.46
CA CYS A 50 6.95 -13.70 -6.23
C CYS A 50 8.44 -13.77 -5.84
N GLY A 51 9.33 -13.42 -6.78
CA GLY A 51 10.74 -13.25 -6.47
C GLY A 51 11.01 -12.19 -5.40
N PHE A 52 10.12 -11.21 -5.25
CA PHE A 52 10.20 -10.19 -4.21
C PHE A 52 9.54 -10.59 -2.87
N THR A 53 8.90 -11.75 -2.78
CA THR A 53 8.23 -12.23 -1.56
C THR A 53 9.14 -12.18 -0.31
N PRO A 54 10.46 -12.46 -0.40
CA PRO A 54 11.36 -12.30 0.76
C PRO A 54 11.38 -10.88 1.36
N GLN A 55 10.89 -9.86 0.67
CA GLN A 55 10.74 -8.51 1.23
C GLN A 55 9.81 -8.46 2.45
N TYR A 56 8.95 -9.47 2.65
CA TYR A 56 8.16 -9.58 3.87
C TYR A 56 9.00 -9.49 5.15
N ARG A 57 10.23 -10.05 5.16
CA ARG A 57 11.12 -9.98 6.32
C ARG A 57 11.50 -8.54 6.67
N GLY A 58 11.87 -7.77 5.65
CA GLY A 58 12.22 -6.37 5.83
C GLY A 58 11.02 -5.50 6.21
N LEU A 59 9.85 -5.77 5.59
CA LEU A 59 8.60 -5.07 5.93
C LEU A 59 8.21 -5.33 7.39
N GLU A 60 8.28 -6.58 7.85
CA GLU A 60 7.99 -6.92 9.24
C GLU A 60 8.97 -6.26 10.22
N ARG A 61 10.26 -6.18 9.85
CA ARG A 61 11.25 -5.47 10.64
C ARG A 61 10.96 -3.98 10.73
N LEU A 62 10.60 -3.33 9.61
CA LEU A 62 10.16 -1.93 9.61
C LEU A 62 8.97 -1.72 10.53
N TRP A 63 7.97 -2.59 10.45
CA TRP A 63 6.78 -2.55 11.28
C TRP A 63 7.13 -2.63 12.76
N ARG A 64 7.89 -3.62 13.16
CA ARG A 64 8.27 -3.83 14.58
C ARG A 64 9.10 -2.68 15.13
N ASN A 65 9.98 -2.12 14.32
CA ASN A 65 10.88 -1.05 14.75
C ASN A 65 10.19 0.32 14.82
N HIS A 66 9.10 0.54 14.09
CA HIS A 66 8.52 1.87 13.93
C HIS A 66 7.05 2.00 14.34
N ARG A 67 6.34 0.89 14.59
CA ARG A 67 4.91 0.94 14.93
C ARG A 67 4.60 1.79 16.15
N ASP A 68 5.44 1.74 17.18
CA ASP A 68 5.23 2.48 18.40
C ASP A 68 5.50 3.99 18.22
N ARG A 69 6.18 4.35 17.14
CA ARG A 69 6.42 5.74 16.73
C ARG A 69 5.35 6.27 15.76
N GLY A 70 4.43 5.44 15.34
CA GLY A 70 3.31 5.85 14.51
C GLY A 70 3.27 5.29 13.09
N LEU A 71 4.08 4.29 12.74
CA LEU A 71 4.01 3.60 11.45
C LEU A 71 2.96 2.50 11.47
N THR A 72 2.19 2.41 10.40
CA THR A 72 1.44 1.21 10.02
C THR A 72 1.89 0.73 8.66
N ILE A 73 2.12 -0.58 8.52
CA ILE A 73 2.29 -1.23 7.22
C ILE A 73 0.98 -1.95 6.90
N LEU A 74 0.46 -1.73 5.70
CA LEU A 74 -0.75 -2.36 5.21
C LEU A 74 -0.41 -3.17 3.97
N GLY A 75 -0.43 -4.49 4.08
CA GLY A 75 -0.24 -5.41 2.97
C GLY A 75 -1.56 -5.72 2.28
N CYS A 76 -1.60 -5.60 0.96
CA CYS A 76 -2.78 -5.88 0.15
C CYS A 76 -2.47 -7.02 -0.82
N PRO A 77 -2.88 -8.26 -0.53
CA PRO A 77 -2.68 -9.38 -1.45
C PRO A 77 -3.39 -9.14 -2.78
N CYS A 78 -2.68 -9.43 -3.89
CA CYS A 78 -3.18 -9.22 -5.24
C CYS A 78 -2.66 -10.31 -6.19
N ASP A 79 -3.56 -10.91 -6.99
CA ASP A 79 -3.24 -12.00 -7.92
C ASP A 79 -3.06 -11.53 -9.38
N GLN A 80 -3.01 -10.22 -9.62
CA GLN A 80 -2.99 -9.67 -10.99
C GLN A 80 -1.62 -9.76 -11.68
N PHE A 81 -0.56 -10.12 -10.96
CA PHE A 81 0.79 -10.17 -11.50
C PHE A 81 1.33 -11.58 -11.54
N GLY A 82 1.21 -12.22 -12.70
CA GLY A 82 1.67 -13.57 -12.95
C GLY A 82 0.93 -14.64 -12.14
N HIS A 83 -0.25 -14.34 -11.60
CA HIS A 83 -1.01 -15.23 -10.71
C HIS A 83 -0.17 -15.76 -9.54
N GLN A 84 0.60 -14.87 -8.92
CA GLN A 84 1.53 -15.21 -7.83
C GLN A 84 0.91 -15.12 -6.44
N GLU A 85 -0.41 -14.90 -6.37
CA GLU A 85 -1.21 -14.94 -5.13
C GLU A 85 -2.50 -15.76 -5.33
N PRO A 86 -2.38 -17.04 -5.71
CA PRO A 86 -3.57 -17.83 -6.10
C PRO A 86 -4.42 -18.33 -4.93
N GLY A 87 -3.88 -18.33 -3.70
CA GLY A 87 -4.56 -18.84 -2.52
C GLY A 87 -5.74 -17.97 -2.07
N ASP A 88 -6.61 -18.55 -1.24
CA ASP A 88 -7.63 -17.80 -0.54
C ASP A 88 -7.03 -17.04 0.68
N GLU A 89 -7.85 -16.24 1.34
CA GLU A 89 -7.42 -15.41 2.46
C GLU A 89 -6.83 -16.23 3.61
N ALA A 90 -7.41 -17.39 3.94
CA ALA A 90 -6.90 -18.26 4.99
C ALA A 90 -5.51 -18.82 4.64
N THR A 91 -5.33 -19.24 3.39
CA THR A 91 -4.03 -19.72 2.87
C THR A 91 -2.97 -18.63 2.89
N ILE A 92 -3.33 -17.41 2.47
CA ILE A 92 -2.42 -16.26 2.48
C ILE A 92 -2.02 -15.89 3.90
N ALA A 93 -2.99 -15.80 4.81
CA ALA A 93 -2.73 -15.48 6.22
C ALA A 93 -1.80 -16.52 6.85
N GLN A 94 -2.02 -17.79 6.60
CA GLN A 94 -1.18 -18.87 7.11
C GLN A 94 0.25 -18.80 6.53
N PHE A 95 0.38 -18.55 5.24
CA PHE A 95 1.69 -18.38 4.59
C PHE A 95 2.46 -17.23 5.22
N CYS A 96 1.86 -16.05 5.35
CA CYS A 96 2.51 -14.88 5.92
C CYS A 96 2.95 -15.12 7.37
N SER A 97 2.08 -15.75 8.17
CA SER A 97 2.37 -16.08 9.56
C SER A 97 3.49 -17.11 9.70
N THR A 98 3.40 -18.22 8.98
CA THR A 98 4.32 -19.35 9.18
C THR A 98 5.67 -19.17 8.50
N ARG A 99 5.73 -18.48 7.35
CA ARG A 99 6.96 -18.31 6.57
C ARG A 99 7.73 -17.05 6.94
N TYR A 100 7.06 -15.97 7.32
CA TYR A 100 7.68 -14.66 7.53
C TYR A 100 7.30 -14.01 8.86
N ASP A 101 6.49 -14.68 9.68
CA ASP A 101 6.04 -14.16 10.98
C ASP A 101 5.44 -12.75 10.87
N VAL A 102 4.67 -12.51 9.81
CA VAL A 102 4.03 -11.22 9.55
C VAL A 102 3.01 -10.90 10.62
N THR A 103 3.13 -9.74 11.24
CA THR A 103 2.20 -9.22 12.25
C THR A 103 1.56 -7.90 11.90
N PHE A 104 1.99 -7.25 10.80
CA PHE A 104 1.31 -6.05 10.31
C PHE A 104 -0.03 -6.40 9.64
N PRO A 105 -0.98 -5.44 9.57
CA PRO A 105 -2.29 -5.66 8.96
C PRO A 105 -2.22 -6.09 7.50
N LEU A 106 -3.06 -7.05 7.15
CA LEU A 106 -3.29 -7.50 5.77
C LEU A 106 -4.75 -7.28 5.40
N SER A 107 -5.01 -6.84 4.18
CA SER A 107 -6.36 -6.85 3.61
C SER A 107 -6.72 -8.21 3.04
N ALA A 108 -8.00 -8.44 2.79
CA ALA A 108 -8.46 -9.48 1.88
C ALA A 108 -7.86 -9.24 0.48
N LYS A 109 -7.76 -10.27 -0.33
CA LYS A 109 -7.27 -10.17 -1.70
C LYS A 109 -8.09 -9.14 -2.48
N LEU A 110 -7.41 -8.28 -3.24
CA LEU A 110 -8.04 -7.21 -4.01
C LEU A 110 -7.33 -7.01 -5.34
N GLU A 111 -7.93 -6.20 -6.20
CA GLU A 111 -7.32 -5.76 -7.45
C GLU A 111 -6.78 -4.34 -7.30
N VAL A 112 -5.67 -4.06 -7.98
CA VAL A 112 -4.98 -2.77 -7.94
C VAL A 112 -5.04 -2.03 -9.28
N ASN A 113 -5.28 -2.76 -10.38
CA ASN A 113 -5.40 -2.24 -11.74
C ASN A 113 -6.74 -2.65 -12.37
N GLY A 114 -7.12 -1.93 -13.43
CA GLY A 114 -8.30 -2.23 -14.24
C GLY A 114 -9.61 -1.78 -13.60
N ASP A 115 -10.72 -2.22 -14.19
CA ASP A 115 -12.06 -1.80 -13.79
C ASP A 115 -12.44 -2.28 -12.39
N GLY A 116 -11.89 -3.42 -11.96
CA GLY A 116 -12.10 -3.99 -10.63
C GLY A 116 -11.18 -3.44 -9.53
N ALA A 117 -10.31 -2.48 -9.85
CA ALA A 117 -9.39 -1.93 -8.87
C ALA A 117 -10.13 -1.33 -7.68
N HIS A 118 -9.67 -1.68 -6.46
CA HIS A 118 -10.22 -1.11 -5.25
C HIS A 118 -10.07 0.42 -5.26
N PRO A 119 -11.06 1.19 -4.76
CA PRO A 119 -11.00 2.65 -4.74
C PRO A 119 -9.73 3.22 -4.10
N LEU A 120 -9.23 2.60 -3.02
CA LEU A 120 -7.95 2.96 -2.40
C LEU A 120 -6.81 2.96 -3.44
N TRP A 121 -6.70 1.90 -4.23
CA TRP A 121 -5.62 1.76 -5.20
C TRP A 121 -5.75 2.70 -6.39
N ARG A 122 -6.98 3.02 -6.81
CA ARG A 122 -7.22 4.07 -7.80
C ARG A 122 -6.73 5.43 -7.30
N TRP A 123 -7.01 5.74 -6.05
CA TRP A 123 -6.58 6.99 -5.42
C TRP A 123 -5.05 7.03 -5.25
N LEU A 124 -4.42 5.94 -4.80
CA LEU A 124 -2.97 5.86 -4.67
C LEU A 124 -2.28 6.11 -6.01
N ARG A 125 -2.74 5.45 -7.07
CA ARG A 125 -2.19 5.59 -8.43
C ARG A 125 -2.34 7.00 -8.96
N ALA A 126 -3.50 7.61 -8.78
CA ALA A 126 -3.77 8.99 -9.20
C ALA A 126 -2.93 10.00 -8.42
N SER A 127 -2.70 9.75 -7.13
CA SER A 127 -1.94 10.64 -6.24
C SER A 127 -0.44 10.62 -6.52
N ALA A 128 0.11 9.48 -6.92
CA ALA A 128 1.53 9.33 -7.26
C ALA A 128 1.68 8.43 -8.49
N PRO A 129 1.57 9.02 -9.70
CA PRO A 129 1.75 8.28 -10.95
C PRO A 129 3.16 7.70 -11.08
N GLY A 130 3.26 6.59 -11.80
CA GLY A 130 4.55 5.96 -12.13
C GLY A 130 5.32 6.69 -13.22
N LEU A 131 6.40 6.07 -13.68
CA LEU A 131 7.24 6.60 -14.75
C LEU A 131 6.45 6.82 -16.06
N LEU A 132 6.85 7.82 -16.84
CA LEU A 132 6.32 8.14 -18.16
C LEU A 132 4.82 8.47 -18.19
N GLY A 133 4.27 8.98 -17.08
CA GLY A 133 2.87 9.38 -17.00
C GLY A 133 1.87 8.21 -16.94
N THR A 134 2.34 6.98 -16.85
CA THR A 134 1.48 5.82 -16.58
C THR A 134 1.28 5.65 -15.09
N ASP A 135 0.05 5.38 -14.67
CA ASP A 135 -0.26 5.23 -13.26
C ASP A 135 -0.42 3.76 -12.81
N ASP A 136 -0.55 2.83 -13.75
CA ASP A 136 -0.71 1.41 -13.45
C ASP A 136 0.37 0.88 -12.52
N ILE A 137 -0.02 -0.02 -11.62
CA ILE A 137 0.91 -0.81 -10.84
C ILE A 137 1.57 -1.83 -11.78
N LYS A 138 2.90 -1.88 -11.80
CA LYS A 138 3.66 -2.68 -12.77
C LYS A 138 3.93 -4.09 -12.28
N TRP A 139 4.07 -4.28 -10.95
CA TRP A 139 4.37 -5.59 -10.37
C TRP A 139 4.05 -5.64 -8.87
N ASN A 140 4.16 -6.84 -8.30
CA ASN A 140 4.05 -7.06 -6.86
C ASN A 140 5.10 -6.26 -6.07
N PHE A 141 4.80 -5.93 -4.84
CA PHE A 141 5.66 -5.17 -3.91
C PHE A 141 5.96 -3.74 -4.35
N THR A 142 5.05 -3.12 -5.08
CA THR A 142 5.00 -1.66 -5.23
C THR A 142 4.52 -1.05 -3.91
N LYS A 143 5.12 0.05 -3.49
CA LYS A 143 4.85 0.68 -2.21
C LYS A 143 4.41 2.12 -2.40
N PHE A 144 3.48 2.56 -1.54
CA PHE A 144 3.07 3.95 -1.42
C PHE A 144 3.22 4.40 0.03
N LEU A 145 3.92 5.49 0.25
CA LEU A 145 4.06 6.10 1.56
C LEU A 145 3.03 7.21 1.73
N VAL A 146 2.25 7.12 2.79
CA VAL A 146 1.21 8.10 3.14
C VAL A 146 1.62 8.79 4.43
N GLY A 147 1.59 10.11 4.43
CA GLY A 147 1.96 10.92 5.57
C GLY A 147 0.91 10.97 6.67
N ARG A 148 1.25 11.60 7.80
CA ARG A 148 0.35 11.73 8.96
C ARG A 148 -0.94 12.51 8.64
N ASP A 149 -0.91 13.38 7.62
CA ASP A 149 -2.07 14.12 7.12
C ASP A 149 -2.99 13.29 6.21
N GLY A 150 -2.64 12.01 5.97
CA GLY A 150 -3.39 11.11 5.12
C GLY A 150 -3.16 11.30 3.62
N ARG A 151 -2.18 12.11 3.22
CA ARG A 151 -1.85 12.34 1.80
C ARG A 151 -0.68 11.49 1.36
N VAL A 152 -0.69 11.05 0.10
CA VAL A 152 0.40 10.27 -0.49
C VAL A 152 1.63 11.16 -0.65
N LEU A 153 2.76 10.72 -0.10
CA LEU A 153 4.04 11.39 -0.20
C LEU A 153 4.87 10.89 -1.39
N GLU A 154 4.92 9.56 -1.57
CA GLU A 154 5.81 8.97 -2.58
C GLU A 154 5.37 7.55 -2.95
N ARG A 155 5.71 7.15 -4.19
CA ARG A 155 5.56 5.80 -4.71
C ARG A 155 6.94 5.19 -4.93
N PHE A 156 7.10 3.91 -4.57
CA PHE A 156 8.35 3.18 -4.72
C PHE A 156 8.14 1.93 -5.58
N ALA A 157 9.08 1.71 -6.50
CA ALA A 157 9.10 0.53 -7.35
C ALA A 157 9.34 -0.77 -6.54
N PRO A 158 8.97 -1.95 -7.08
CA PRO A 158 9.21 -3.23 -6.42
C PRO A 158 10.65 -3.45 -5.98
N THR A 159 11.61 -2.97 -6.78
CA THR A 159 13.06 -3.13 -6.52
C THR A 159 13.58 -2.31 -5.35
N VAL A 160 12.82 -1.31 -4.87
CA VAL A 160 13.18 -0.55 -3.68
C VAL A 160 12.94 -1.42 -2.46
N THR A 161 14.02 -1.78 -1.77
CA THR A 161 13.98 -2.70 -0.62
C THR A 161 13.37 -2.03 0.61
N PRO A 162 12.81 -2.81 1.56
CA PRO A 162 12.37 -2.27 2.84
C PRO A 162 13.45 -1.50 3.59
N GLU A 163 14.70 -1.93 3.52
CA GLU A 163 15.85 -1.24 4.14
C GLU A 163 16.06 0.16 3.57
N ALA A 164 15.82 0.35 2.28
CA ALA A 164 15.89 1.65 1.63
C ALA A 164 14.74 2.60 2.03
N LEU A 165 13.67 2.07 2.60
CA LEU A 165 12.50 2.85 3.05
C LEU A 165 12.66 3.43 4.45
N VAL A 166 13.68 3.06 5.21
CA VAL A 166 13.90 3.56 6.58
C VAL A 166 13.98 5.09 6.59
N THR A 167 14.80 5.67 5.72
CA THR A 167 14.97 7.13 5.66
C THR A 167 13.69 7.89 5.31
N PRO A 168 12.96 7.57 4.23
CA PRO A 168 11.71 8.27 3.94
C PRO A 168 10.64 8.05 5.01
N ILE A 169 10.57 6.86 5.62
CA ILE A 169 9.63 6.59 6.72
C ILE A 169 9.97 7.45 7.93
N GLU A 170 11.22 7.50 8.35
CA GLU A 170 11.63 8.31 9.50
C GLU A 170 11.42 9.80 9.27
N SER A 171 11.65 10.30 8.04
CA SER A 171 11.31 11.67 7.67
C SER A 171 9.80 11.95 7.80
N ALA A 172 8.96 11.03 7.34
CA ALA A 172 7.51 11.17 7.45
C ALA A 172 7.04 11.12 8.91
N LEU A 173 7.63 10.26 9.73
CA LEU A 173 7.33 10.16 11.16
C LEU A 173 7.72 11.42 11.93
N ALA A 174 8.81 12.08 11.53
CA ALA A 174 9.30 13.31 12.16
C ALA A 174 8.50 14.55 11.72
N ALA A 175 7.79 14.51 10.60
CA ALA A 175 6.98 15.61 10.12
C ALA A 175 5.78 15.84 11.04
N HIS A 176 5.60 17.11 11.46
CA HIS A 176 4.44 17.50 12.24
C HIS A 176 3.22 17.66 11.31
N MET A 177 2.04 17.28 11.82
CA MET A 177 0.79 17.67 11.18
C MET A 177 0.67 19.19 11.28
N GLY A 178 0.72 19.85 10.14
CA GLY A 178 0.55 21.31 10.07
C GLY A 178 -0.89 21.72 10.34
#